data_f5a6268d9810452f9b68b5e39e368989
#
_entry.id   f5a6268d9810452f9b68b5e39e368989
#
_cell.length_a   1.000
_cell.length_b   1.000
_cell.length_c   1.000
_cell.angle_alpha   90.00
_cell.angle_beta   90.00
_cell.angle_gamma   90.00
#
_symmetry.space_group_name_H-M   'P 1'
#
loop_
_entity.id
_entity.type
_entity.pdbx_description
1 polymer ?
#
loop_
_entity_poly.entity_id
_entity_poly.type
_entity_poly.pdbx_seq_one_letter_code
_entity_poly.pdbx_strand_id
1 'polypeptide(L)'
;VCSSDLESLPFLEAIRQIRSDLGRENVMYVHCTLLPYIKAAGEMKTKPTQHSVKELRGLGIQPDLIVVRTEYEMTQDLKDKIALFCDIKKESVIECRDADSLYEIPLQLSKQNMDDIVIQRLQLNAKYETQLDEWKHLLNTVNNLDGKITIGLVGKYVSLQDAYLSVVESLKHAGYPFKKDVVVKWIDSSEVNDDNVEAYLSDVDGILVPGGFGFRASEGKIAAIRYARENNIPFFGICLGMQLATVEFARHVLGYEGAHSAELDPSTPYPIIDLLPEQKDIEDL
;
A
#
# COMPACT_ATOMS: atom_id res chain seq x y z
N VAL A 1 11.34 -0.30 -9.67
CA VAL A 1 12.78 -0.28 -9.36
C VAL A 1 13.44 0.79 -10.19
N CYS A 2 14.12 1.74 -9.56
CA CYS A 2 14.83 2.81 -10.26
C CYS A 2 16.17 2.26 -10.78
N SER A 3 16.42 2.34 -12.09
CA SER A 3 17.64 1.82 -12.71
C SER A 3 18.93 2.56 -12.29
N SER A 4 18.79 3.76 -11.70
CA SER A 4 19.91 4.53 -11.17
C SER A 4 20.29 4.18 -9.72
N ASP A 5 19.52 3.31 -9.07
CA ASP A 5 19.77 2.87 -7.72
C ASP A 5 20.74 1.67 -7.74
N LEU A 6 21.90 1.82 -7.13
CA LEU A 6 22.91 0.75 -7.08
C LEU A 6 22.39 -0.51 -6.38
N GLU A 7 21.50 -0.38 -5.41
CA GLU A 7 20.88 -1.51 -4.72
C GLU A 7 19.90 -2.28 -5.61
N SER A 8 19.40 -1.68 -6.69
CA SER A 8 18.45 -2.30 -7.60
C SER A 8 19.09 -3.19 -8.65
N LEU A 9 20.39 -3.00 -8.96
CA LEU A 9 21.07 -3.73 -10.01
C LEU A 9 21.04 -5.26 -9.87
N PRO A 10 21.24 -5.86 -8.68
CA PRO A 10 21.14 -7.31 -8.52
C PRO A 10 19.73 -7.84 -8.84
N PHE A 11 18.70 -7.09 -8.51
CA PHE A 11 17.31 -7.46 -8.83
C PHE A 11 17.04 -7.39 -10.33
N LEU A 12 17.53 -6.36 -11.01
CA LEU A 12 17.38 -6.20 -12.46
C LEU A 12 18.14 -7.30 -13.20
N GLU A 13 19.32 -7.66 -12.74
CA GLU A 13 20.10 -8.78 -13.31
C GLU A 13 19.37 -10.12 -13.12
N ALA A 14 18.80 -10.38 -11.94
CA ALA A 14 18.00 -11.58 -11.70
C ALA A 14 16.76 -11.62 -12.63
N ILE A 15 16.07 -10.49 -12.81
CA ILE A 15 14.93 -10.36 -13.73
C ILE A 15 15.36 -10.64 -15.17
N ARG A 16 16.53 -10.15 -15.58
CA ARG A 16 17.08 -10.43 -16.91
C ARG A 16 17.37 -11.92 -17.12
N GLN A 17 17.96 -12.57 -16.12
CA GLN A 17 18.35 -13.97 -16.18
C GLN A 17 17.14 -14.91 -16.24
N ILE A 18 16.03 -14.59 -15.53
CA ILE A 18 14.79 -15.40 -15.58
C ILE A 18 14.34 -15.70 -17.01
N ARG A 19 14.48 -14.74 -17.94
CA ARG A 19 14.11 -14.97 -19.34
C ARG A 19 15.01 -16.00 -20.04
N SER A 20 16.27 -16.08 -19.63
CA SER A 20 17.21 -17.09 -20.16
C SER A 20 16.91 -18.47 -19.57
N ASP A 21 16.52 -18.54 -18.31
CA ASP A 21 16.28 -19.80 -17.60
C ASP A 21 14.94 -20.43 -17.98
N LEU A 22 13.89 -19.62 -18.15
CA LEU A 22 12.53 -20.10 -18.42
C LEU A 22 12.14 -20.09 -19.91
N GLY A 23 12.92 -19.43 -20.77
CA GLY A 23 12.57 -19.21 -22.16
C GLY A 23 11.73 -17.96 -22.41
N ARG A 24 11.88 -17.39 -23.60
CA ARG A 24 11.21 -16.13 -23.99
C ARG A 24 9.68 -16.23 -24.02
N GLU A 25 9.16 -17.39 -24.31
CA GLU A 25 7.71 -17.68 -24.38
C GLU A 25 7.04 -17.63 -23.01
N ASN A 26 7.80 -17.91 -21.96
CA ASN A 26 7.30 -18.00 -20.58
C ASN A 26 7.53 -16.71 -19.77
N VAL A 27 8.18 -15.69 -20.36
CA VAL A 27 8.50 -14.43 -19.66
C VAL A 27 8.10 -13.23 -20.49
N MET A 28 7.38 -12.31 -19.87
CA MET A 28 6.98 -11.03 -20.45
C MET A 28 7.46 -9.89 -19.56
N TYR A 29 8.11 -8.90 -20.13
CA TYR A 29 8.52 -7.69 -19.42
C TYR A 29 7.52 -6.56 -19.66
N VAL A 30 6.90 -6.11 -18.61
CA VAL A 30 6.01 -4.94 -18.59
C VAL A 30 6.73 -3.80 -17.89
N HIS A 31 6.96 -2.72 -18.62
CA HIS A 31 7.65 -1.54 -18.08
C HIS A 31 6.66 -0.43 -17.77
N CYS A 32 6.60 -0.04 -16.50
CA CYS A 32 5.81 1.11 -16.06
C CYS A 32 6.66 2.38 -16.17
N THR A 33 6.11 3.43 -16.80
CA THR A 33 6.82 4.70 -17.00
C THR A 33 5.88 5.89 -16.83
N LEU A 34 6.45 7.08 -16.70
CA LEU A 34 5.73 8.34 -16.57
C LEU A 34 5.87 9.17 -17.85
N LEU A 35 4.74 9.70 -18.33
CA LEU A 35 4.67 10.69 -19.40
C LEU A 35 4.28 12.06 -18.78
N PRO A 36 5.25 12.89 -18.38
CA PRO A 36 4.94 14.14 -17.70
C PRO A 36 4.34 15.16 -18.64
N TYR A 37 3.36 15.90 -18.13
CA TYR A 37 2.85 17.11 -18.78
C TYR A 37 3.62 18.35 -18.30
N ILE A 38 4.19 19.09 -19.22
CA ILE A 38 4.92 20.33 -18.91
C ILE A 38 3.98 21.51 -19.06
N LYS A 39 3.45 22.00 -17.96
CA LYS A 39 2.48 23.12 -17.95
C LYS A 39 2.97 24.35 -18.74
N ALA A 40 4.25 24.73 -18.60
CA ALA A 40 4.85 25.86 -19.30
C ALA A 40 4.91 25.69 -20.82
N ALA A 41 4.97 24.44 -21.30
CA ALA A 41 5.02 24.12 -22.74
C ALA A 41 3.66 23.70 -23.30
N GLY A 42 2.68 23.44 -22.44
CA GLY A 42 1.35 22.98 -22.84
C GLY A 42 1.35 21.59 -23.50
N GLU A 43 2.35 20.75 -23.22
CA GLU A 43 2.50 19.46 -23.91
C GLU A 43 3.07 18.35 -23.03
N MET A 44 2.76 17.09 -23.38
CA MET A 44 3.36 15.90 -22.80
C MET A 44 4.72 15.61 -23.44
N LYS A 45 5.69 15.16 -22.63
CA LYS A 45 7.06 14.90 -23.07
C LYS A 45 7.39 13.40 -23.04
N THR A 46 7.63 12.83 -24.22
CA THR A 46 7.98 11.41 -24.37
C THR A 46 9.43 11.08 -24.04
N LYS A 47 10.32 12.07 -23.94
CA LYS A 47 11.75 11.85 -23.66
C LYS A 47 12.04 11.08 -22.37
N PRO A 48 11.36 11.37 -21.21
CA PRO A 48 11.59 10.60 -19.99
C PRO A 48 11.29 9.09 -20.17
N THR A 49 10.18 8.76 -20.82
CA THR A 49 9.82 7.37 -21.16
C THR A 49 10.89 6.72 -22.05
N GLN A 50 11.33 7.42 -23.11
CA GLN A 50 12.37 6.91 -24.02
C GLN A 50 13.70 6.68 -23.29
N HIS A 51 14.08 7.58 -22.38
CA HIS A 51 15.28 7.45 -21.55
C HIS A 51 15.18 6.24 -20.62
N SER A 52 14.06 6.11 -19.91
CA SER A 52 13.82 4.99 -19.00
C SER A 52 13.94 3.63 -19.72
N VAL A 53 13.36 3.51 -20.92
CA VAL A 53 13.45 2.28 -21.73
C VAL A 53 14.89 2.08 -22.25
N LYS A 54 15.59 3.16 -22.62
CA LYS A 54 17.00 3.06 -23.07
C LYS A 54 17.90 2.51 -21.96
N GLU A 55 17.76 2.99 -20.73
CA GLU A 55 18.50 2.50 -19.57
C GLU A 55 18.19 1.01 -19.32
N LEU A 56 16.91 0.63 -19.34
CA LEU A 56 16.48 -0.76 -19.17
C LEU A 56 17.08 -1.69 -20.24
N ARG A 57 17.11 -1.24 -21.50
CA ARG A 57 17.75 -1.96 -22.62
C ARG A 57 19.25 -2.07 -22.43
N GLY A 58 19.90 -1.04 -21.86
CA GLY A 58 21.32 -1.07 -21.49
C GLY A 58 21.65 -2.18 -20.49
N LEU A 59 20.69 -2.57 -19.67
CA LEU A 59 20.79 -3.71 -18.75
C LEU A 59 20.41 -5.05 -19.40
N GLY A 60 20.12 -5.08 -20.70
CA GLY A 60 19.74 -6.30 -21.43
C GLY A 60 18.25 -6.68 -21.30
N ILE A 61 17.40 -5.79 -20.82
CA ILE A 61 15.96 -6.03 -20.68
C ILE A 61 15.21 -5.22 -21.74
N GLN A 62 14.65 -5.88 -22.75
CA GLN A 62 13.74 -5.28 -23.73
C GLN A 62 12.30 -5.46 -23.24
N PRO A 63 11.53 -4.41 -22.98
CA PRO A 63 10.13 -4.54 -22.60
C PRO A 63 9.31 -5.09 -23.78
N ASP A 64 8.33 -5.92 -23.45
CA ASP A 64 7.34 -6.43 -24.41
C ASP A 64 6.11 -5.51 -24.46
N LEU A 65 5.86 -4.80 -23.36
CA LEU A 65 4.75 -3.87 -23.19
C LEU A 65 5.18 -2.69 -22.30
N ILE A 66 4.68 -1.50 -22.60
CA ILE A 66 4.91 -0.30 -21.77
C ILE A 66 3.57 0.23 -21.30
N VAL A 67 3.40 0.32 -19.97
CA VAL A 67 2.29 1.02 -19.34
C VAL A 67 2.74 2.44 -19.04
N VAL A 68 2.08 3.41 -19.67
CA VAL A 68 2.45 4.83 -19.60
C VAL A 68 1.50 5.55 -18.68
N ARG A 69 1.97 5.89 -17.48
CA ARG A 69 1.22 6.72 -16.55
C ARG A 69 1.21 8.16 -17.04
N THR A 70 0.03 8.80 -17.08
CA THR A 70 -0.16 10.16 -17.56
C THR A 70 -1.33 10.86 -16.88
N GLU A 71 -1.26 12.19 -16.73
CA GLU A 71 -2.38 13.01 -16.24
C GLU A 71 -3.45 13.23 -17.31
N TYR A 72 -3.07 13.25 -18.59
CA TYR A 72 -3.95 13.57 -19.72
C TYR A 72 -3.99 12.44 -20.73
N GLU A 73 -5.05 12.43 -21.55
CA GLU A 73 -5.22 11.44 -22.64
C GLU A 73 -4.07 11.55 -23.66
N MET A 74 -3.52 10.39 -24.01
CA MET A 74 -2.46 10.30 -25.02
C MET A 74 -3.06 10.32 -26.42
N THR A 75 -2.54 11.19 -27.27
CA THR A 75 -2.85 11.12 -28.71
C THR A 75 -2.21 9.91 -29.36
N GLN A 76 -2.76 9.47 -30.49
CA GLN A 76 -2.18 8.35 -31.23
C GLN A 76 -0.74 8.63 -31.67
N ASP A 77 -0.43 9.87 -32.05
CA ASP A 77 0.93 10.28 -32.44
C ASP A 77 1.94 10.11 -31.29
N LEU A 78 1.53 10.35 -30.04
CA LEU A 78 2.38 10.12 -28.87
C LEU A 78 2.62 8.62 -28.64
N LYS A 79 1.58 7.79 -28.78
CA LYS A 79 1.71 6.33 -28.68
C LYS A 79 2.63 5.79 -29.79
N ASP A 80 2.45 6.22 -31.01
CA ASP A 80 3.26 5.84 -32.18
C ASP A 80 4.72 6.25 -32.00
N LYS A 81 4.95 7.44 -31.46
CA LYS A 81 6.29 7.94 -31.15
C LYS A 81 6.99 7.11 -30.06
N ILE A 82 6.28 6.76 -28.99
CA ILE A 82 6.83 5.88 -27.94
C ILE A 82 7.14 4.52 -28.52
N ALA A 83 6.22 3.93 -29.27
CA ALA A 83 6.41 2.63 -29.92
C ALA A 83 7.66 2.59 -30.78
N LEU A 84 7.85 3.61 -31.62
CA LEU A 84 8.99 3.75 -32.53
C LEU A 84 10.33 3.84 -31.76
N PHE A 85 10.42 4.76 -30.77
CA PHE A 85 11.68 4.99 -30.06
C PHE A 85 12.01 3.90 -29.02
N CYS A 86 11.01 3.19 -28.52
CA CYS A 86 11.18 2.11 -27.55
C CYS A 86 11.28 0.72 -28.22
N ASP A 87 11.15 0.65 -29.56
CA ASP A 87 11.23 -0.59 -30.35
C ASP A 87 10.23 -1.66 -29.84
N ILE A 88 8.96 -1.26 -29.76
CA ILE A 88 7.84 -2.13 -29.39
C ILE A 88 6.69 -1.95 -30.40
N LYS A 89 5.73 -2.88 -30.37
CA LYS A 89 4.52 -2.76 -31.15
C LYS A 89 3.65 -1.59 -30.66
N LYS A 90 2.91 -0.94 -31.57
CA LYS A 90 2.05 0.20 -31.25
C LYS A 90 0.95 -0.18 -30.25
N GLU A 91 0.36 -1.35 -30.41
CA GLU A 91 -0.64 -1.93 -29.51
C GLU A 91 -0.10 -2.26 -28.11
N SER A 92 1.23 -2.35 -27.96
CA SER A 92 1.90 -2.60 -26.68
C SER A 92 2.22 -1.33 -25.89
N VAL A 93 1.80 -0.15 -26.36
CA VAL A 93 1.85 1.11 -25.61
C VAL A 93 0.49 1.34 -24.97
N ILE A 94 0.38 1.04 -23.70
CA ILE A 94 -0.86 1.12 -22.91
C ILE A 94 -0.87 2.40 -22.10
N GLU A 95 -1.89 3.21 -22.28
CA GLU A 95 -2.14 4.39 -21.45
C GLU A 95 -2.70 3.98 -20.09
N CYS A 96 -2.15 4.54 -19.02
CA CYS A 96 -2.68 4.44 -17.67
C CYS A 96 -2.85 5.86 -17.13
N ARG A 97 -4.05 6.42 -17.33
CA ARG A 97 -4.37 7.77 -16.92
C ARG A 97 -4.64 7.82 -15.44
N ASP A 98 -4.21 8.91 -14.79
CA ASP A 98 -4.55 9.16 -13.38
C ASP A 98 -6.08 9.10 -13.20
N ALA A 99 -6.50 8.45 -12.15
CA ALA A 99 -7.90 8.17 -11.84
C ALA A 99 -8.22 8.56 -10.41
N ASP A 100 -9.47 8.90 -10.15
CA ASP A 100 -9.94 9.25 -8.80
C ASP A 100 -9.89 8.05 -7.85
N SER A 101 -10.04 6.85 -8.41
CA SER A 101 -9.93 5.59 -7.69
C SER A 101 -8.97 4.62 -8.38
N LEU A 102 -8.08 3.99 -7.60
CA LEU A 102 -7.19 2.94 -8.13
C LEU A 102 -7.97 1.76 -8.73
N TYR A 103 -9.24 1.58 -8.33
CA TYR A 103 -10.12 0.54 -8.85
C TYR A 103 -10.61 0.79 -10.28
N GLU A 104 -10.37 1.98 -10.85
CA GLU A 104 -10.63 2.27 -12.27
C GLU A 104 -9.54 1.71 -13.18
N ILE A 105 -8.32 1.53 -12.68
CA ILE A 105 -7.17 1.14 -13.49
C ILE A 105 -7.36 -0.18 -14.24
N PRO A 106 -7.86 -1.28 -13.64
CA PRO A 106 -8.10 -2.52 -14.37
C PRO A 106 -9.05 -2.33 -15.56
N LEU A 107 -10.07 -1.47 -15.43
CA LEU A 107 -10.99 -1.15 -16.52
C LEU A 107 -10.33 -0.34 -17.63
N GLN A 108 -9.43 0.60 -17.28
CA GLN A 108 -8.65 1.36 -18.26
C GLN A 108 -7.71 0.46 -19.07
N LEU A 109 -7.05 -0.48 -18.41
CA LEU A 109 -6.10 -1.42 -19.04
C LEU A 109 -6.84 -2.41 -19.97
N SER A 110 -7.95 -2.97 -19.49
CA SER A 110 -8.77 -3.92 -20.27
C SER A 110 -9.40 -3.27 -21.52
N LYS A 111 -9.82 -2.01 -21.43
CA LYS A 111 -10.32 -1.24 -22.59
C LYS A 111 -9.29 -1.11 -23.73
N GLN A 112 -8.02 -1.28 -23.44
CA GLN A 112 -6.92 -1.23 -24.40
C GLN A 112 -6.41 -2.63 -24.76
N ASN A 113 -7.15 -3.68 -24.41
CA ASN A 113 -6.86 -5.09 -24.67
C ASN A 113 -5.52 -5.56 -24.08
N MET A 114 -5.11 -4.98 -22.93
CA MET A 114 -3.85 -5.38 -22.31
C MET A 114 -3.85 -6.86 -21.88
N ASP A 115 -4.97 -7.36 -21.41
CA ASP A 115 -5.21 -8.76 -21.06
C ASP A 115 -5.02 -9.69 -22.28
N ASP A 116 -5.60 -9.36 -23.43
CA ASP A 116 -5.42 -10.12 -24.67
C ASP A 116 -3.96 -10.12 -25.15
N ILE A 117 -3.27 -8.99 -25.05
CA ILE A 117 -1.85 -8.88 -25.40
C ILE A 117 -1.01 -9.81 -24.50
N VAL A 118 -1.28 -9.85 -23.20
CA VAL A 118 -0.59 -10.75 -22.26
C VAL A 118 -0.88 -12.21 -22.59
N ILE A 119 -2.14 -12.57 -22.81
CA ILE A 119 -2.57 -13.93 -23.15
C ILE A 119 -1.86 -14.41 -24.43
N GLN A 120 -1.87 -13.59 -25.47
CA GLN A 120 -1.22 -13.92 -26.74
C GLN A 120 0.32 -14.02 -26.58
N ARG A 121 0.92 -13.08 -25.86
CA ARG A 121 2.39 -13.03 -25.70
C ARG A 121 2.94 -14.22 -24.91
N LEU A 122 2.22 -14.65 -23.87
CA LEU A 122 2.58 -15.78 -23.02
C LEU A 122 1.93 -17.10 -23.46
N GLN A 123 1.19 -17.10 -24.59
CA GLN A 123 0.48 -18.28 -25.12
C GLN A 123 -0.38 -18.98 -24.06
N LEU A 124 -1.06 -18.17 -23.22
CA LEU A 124 -1.88 -18.71 -22.15
C LEU A 124 -3.16 -19.34 -22.73
N ASN A 125 -3.54 -20.49 -22.22
CA ASN A 125 -4.79 -21.12 -22.56
C ASN A 125 -5.94 -20.51 -21.73
N ALA A 126 -6.38 -19.32 -22.12
CA ALA A 126 -7.50 -18.66 -21.47
C ALA A 126 -8.80 -19.36 -21.83
N LYS A 127 -9.53 -19.87 -20.83
CA LYS A 127 -10.79 -20.60 -21.01
C LYS A 127 -12.02 -19.69 -21.11
N TYR A 128 -11.89 -18.46 -20.68
CA TYR A 128 -12.99 -17.49 -20.56
C TYR A 128 -12.52 -16.11 -20.98
N GLU A 129 -13.43 -15.32 -21.51
CA GLU A 129 -13.22 -13.89 -21.69
C GLU A 129 -13.10 -13.18 -20.33
N THR A 130 -12.35 -12.07 -20.29
CA THR A 130 -12.19 -11.26 -19.08
C THR A 130 -13.55 -10.73 -18.62
N GLN A 131 -13.99 -11.15 -17.44
CA GLN A 131 -15.25 -10.70 -16.83
C GLN A 131 -14.95 -9.69 -15.73
N LEU A 132 -15.33 -8.44 -15.94
CA LEU A 132 -15.09 -7.34 -15.00
C LEU A 132 -16.39 -6.79 -14.38
N ASP A 133 -17.49 -7.54 -14.40
CA ASP A 133 -18.77 -7.04 -13.91
C ASP A 133 -18.81 -6.87 -12.40
N GLU A 134 -18.20 -7.77 -11.64
CA GLU A 134 -18.03 -7.61 -10.20
C GLU A 134 -17.14 -6.40 -9.88
N TRP A 135 -16.09 -6.18 -10.67
CA TRP A 135 -15.20 -5.03 -10.55
C TRP A 135 -15.93 -3.71 -10.85
N LYS A 136 -16.75 -3.67 -11.89
CA LYS A 136 -17.61 -2.50 -12.19
C LYS A 136 -18.61 -2.24 -11.06
N HIS A 137 -19.16 -3.31 -10.47
CA HIS A 137 -20.05 -3.18 -9.31
C HIS A 137 -19.33 -2.60 -8.09
N LEU A 138 -18.11 -3.07 -7.80
CA LEU A 138 -17.27 -2.48 -6.74
C LEU A 138 -17.03 -0.99 -7.00
N LEU A 139 -16.62 -0.63 -8.20
CA LEU A 139 -16.36 0.76 -8.57
C LEU A 139 -17.63 1.64 -8.44
N ASN A 140 -18.78 1.12 -8.88
CA ASN A 140 -20.04 1.82 -8.65
C ASN A 140 -20.35 2.01 -7.16
N THR A 141 -20.04 1.05 -6.31
CA THR A 141 -20.19 1.19 -4.85
C THR A 141 -19.26 2.26 -4.31
N VAL A 142 -17.97 2.24 -4.67
CA VAL A 142 -16.95 3.21 -4.25
C VAL A 142 -17.33 4.64 -4.66
N ASN A 143 -17.89 4.82 -5.85
CA ASN A 143 -18.30 6.12 -6.36
C ASN A 143 -19.65 6.63 -5.77
N ASN A 144 -20.37 5.78 -5.04
CA ASN A 144 -21.68 6.09 -4.46
C ASN A 144 -21.75 5.76 -2.96
N LEU A 145 -20.69 6.10 -2.22
CA LEU A 145 -20.67 5.92 -0.76
C LEU A 145 -21.64 6.93 -0.09
N ASP A 146 -22.31 6.47 0.96
CA ASP A 146 -23.31 7.25 1.70
C ASP A 146 -22.90 7.41 3.18
N GLY A 147 -22.47 8.61 3.51
CA GLY A 147 -22.01 8.97 4.84
C GLY A 147 -20.57 8.55 5.14
N LYS A 148 -20.05 9.05 6.25
CA LYS A 148 -18.65 8.89 6.67
C LYS A 148 -18.57 8.18 8.01
N ILE A 149 -17.46 7.45 8.19
CA ILE A 149 -17.02 6.90 9.48
C ILE A 149 -15.58 7.37 9.68
N THR A 150 -15.30 7.93 10.84
CA THR A 150 -13.97 8.43 11.19
C THR A 150 -13.26 7.44 12.11
N ILE A 151 -12.12 6.91 11.67
CA ILE A 151 -11.28 6.02 12.48
C ILE A 151 -10.03 6.77 12.91
N GLY A 152 -9.83 6.91 14.23
CA GLY A 152 -8.61 7.42 14.81
C GLY A 152 -7.50 6.37 14.74
N LEU A 153 -6.51 6.56 13.85
CA LEU A 153 -5.32 5.71 13.76
C LEU A 153 -4.23 6.32 14.63
N VAL A 154 -4.01 5.69 15.80
CA VAL A 154 -3.02 6.14 16.78
C VAL A 154 -1.71 5.40 16.56
N GLY A 155 -0.79 6.02 15.84
CA GLY A 155 0.46 5.41 15.38
C GLY A 155 1.68 6.27 15.62
N LYS A 156 2.86 5.71 15.33
CA LYS A 156 4.16 6.39 15.48
C LYS A 156 4.62 7.08 14.19
N TYR A 157 4.24 6.53 13.03
CA TYR A 157 4.74 6.97 11.72
C TYR A 157 3.67 7.69 10.91
N VAL A 158 2.81 8.46 11.57
CA VAL A 158 1.66 9.14 10.95
C VAL A 158 2.05 10.21 9.93
N SER A 159 3.27 10.74 10.02
CA SER A 159 3.83 11.66 9.02
C SER A 159 4.18 10.95 7.69
N LEU A 160 4.41 9.65 7.71
CA LEU A 160 4.66 8.80 6.55
C LEU A 160 3.47 7.86 6.35
N GLN A 161 2.39 8.38 5.79
CA GLN A 161 1.11 7.65 5.66
C GLN A 161 1.23 6.34 4.87
N ASP A 162 2.16 6.28 3.93
CA ASP A 162 2.43 5.07 3.13
C ASP A 162 2.82 3.86 4.00
N ALA A 163 3.39 4.08 5.19
CA ALA A 163 3.70 3.00 6.13
C ALA A 163 2.45 2.22 6.59
N TYR A 164 1.29 2.85 6.51
CA TYR A 164 0.00 2.27 6.91
C TYR A 164 -0.97 2.04 5.74
N LEU A 165 -0.47 2.10 4.50
CA LEU A 165 -1.32 1.99 3.31
C LEU A 165 -2.24 0.76 3.33
N SER A 166 -1.70 -0.42 3.67
CA SER A 166 -2.50 -1.66 3.73
C SER A 166 -3.59 -1.60 4.79
N VAL A 167 -3.32 -0.96 5.93
CA VAL A 167 -4.30 -0.78 7.02
C VAL A 167 -5.42 0.15 6.56
N VAL A 168 -5.06 1.28 5.95
CA VAL A 168 -6.02 2.26 5.43
C VAL A 168 -6.91 1.65 4.35
N GLU A 169 -6.33 0.95 3.39
CA GLU A 169 -7.11 0.28 2.34
C GLU A 169 -8.02 -0.81 2.91
N SER A 170 -7.55 -1.58 3.92
CA SER A 170 -8.39 -2.57 4.59
C SER A 170 -9.59 -1.93 5.30
N LEU A 171 -9.41 -0.78 5.94
CA LEU A 171 -10.50 -0.03 6.57
C LEU A 171 -11.51 0.47 5.53
N LYS A 172 -11.04 1.03 4.41
CA LYS A 172 -11.91 1.44 3.30
C LYS A 172 -12.70 0.26 2.74
N HIS A 173 -12.02 -0.88 2.48
CA HIS A 173 -12.67 -2.10 2.00
C HIS A 173 -13.76 -2.57 2.96
N ALA A 174 -13.53 -2.48 4.27
CA ALA A 174 -14.54 -2.81 5.27
C ALA A 174 -15.76 -1.87 5.24
N GLY A 175 -15.57 -0.62 4.83
CA GLY A 175 -16.65 0.36 4.70
C GLY A 175 -17.55 0.14 3.47
N TYR A 176 -17.01 -0.38 2.36
CA TYR A 176 -17.73 -0.49 1.08
C TYR A 176 -19.03 -1.32 1.14
N PRO A 177 -19.09 -2.49 1.80
CA PRO A 177 -20.35 -3.24 1.95
C PRO A 177 -21.45 -2.47 2.67
N PHE A 178 -21.08 -1.54 3.54
CA PHE A 178 -21.97 -0.67 4.29
C PHE A 178 -22.19 0.68 3.60
N LYS A 179 -21.63 0.88 2.39
CA LYS A 179 -21.64 2.15 1.64
C LYS A 179 -21.10 3.34 2.46
N LYS A 180 -20.09 3.10 3.30
CA LYS A 180 -19.47 4.13 4.13
C LYS A 180 -18.08 4.50 3.61
N ASP A 181 -17.86 5.82 3.53
CA ASP A 181 -16.53 6.39 3.32
C ASP A 181 -15.78 6.38 4.66
N VAL A 182 -14.69 5.60 4.73
CA VAL A 182 -13.89 5.54 5.96
C VAL A 182 -12.77 6.56 5.87
N VAL A 183 -12.88 7.58 6.72
CA VAL A 183 -11.88 8.65 6.87
C VAL A 183 -10.94 8.29 8.00
N VAL A 184 -9.63 8.34 7.74
CA VAL A 184 -8.61 8.11 8.77
C VAL A 184 -8.15 9.43 9.36
N LYS A 185 -8.36 9.58 10.68
CA LYS A 185 -7.75 10.66 11.47
C LYS A 185 -6.41 10.19 12.00
N TRP A 186 -5.36 10.79 11.50
CA TRP A 186 -3.97 10.45 11.85
C TRP A 186 -3.58 11.09 13.17
N ILE A 187 -3.16 10.29 14.15
CA ILE A 187 -2.83 10.74 15.49
C ILE A 187 -1.46 10.21 15.87
N ASP A 188 -0.51 11.12 16.11
CA ASP A 188 0.81 10.76 16.61
C ASP A 188 0.72 10.33 18.07
N SER A 189 1.00 9.06 18.32
CA SER A 189 0.95 8.51 19.67
C SER A 189 1.98 9.12 20.63
N SER A 190 3.00 9.82 20.15
CA SER A 190 3.96 10.53 21.00
C SER A 190 3.42 11.83 21.60
N GLU A 191 2.36 12.37 21.01
CA GLU A 191 1.71 13.60 21.47
C GLU A 191 0.52 13.32 22.40
N VAL A 192 0.07 12.07 22.48
CA VAL A 192 -1.11 11.65 23.27
C VAL A 192 -0.70 11.23 24.67
N ASN A 193 -1.47 11.66 25.65
CA ASN A 193 -1.37 11.25 27.07
C ASN A 193 -2.74 11.27 27.74
N ASP A 194 -2.86 10.85 29.00
CA ASP A 194 -4.12 10.80 29.74
C ASP A 194 -4.83 12.17 29.87
N ASP A 195 -4.07 13.28 29.89
CA ASP A 195 -4.65 14.62 30.07
C ASP A 195 -5.26 15.19 28.79
N ASN A 196 -4.78 14.74 27.60
CA ASN A 196 -5.19 15.33 26.33
C ASN A 196 -5.87 14.34 25.36
N VAL A 197 -5.95 13.06 25.68
CA VAL A 197 -6.49 12.00 24.80
C VAL A 197 -7.90 12.29 24.29
N GLU A 198 -8.76 12.88 25.10
CA GLU A 198 -10.10 13.26 24.72
C GLU A 198 -10.11 14.29 23.58
N ALA A 199 -9.20 15.27 23.61
CA ALA A 199 -9.10 16.26 22.53
C ALA A 199 -8.74 15.66 21.18
N TYR A 200 -8.03 14.54 21.18
CA TYR A 200 -7.68 13.82 19.94
C TYR A 200 -8.75 12.83 19.46
N LEU A 201 -9.55 12.25 20.39
CA LEU A 201 -10.37 11.08 20.09
C LEU A 201 -11.88 11.28 20.29
N SER A 202 -12.34 12.46 20.74
CA SER A 202 -13.78 12.69 21.01
C SER A 202 -14.66 12.71 19.76
N ASP A 203 -14.10 12.88 18.58
CA ASP A 203 -14.79 13.01 17.29
C ASP A 203 -14.61 11.79 16.36
N VAL A 204 -14.11 10.66 16.89
CA VAL A 204 -13.92 9.43 16.10
C VAL A 204 -14.98 8.38 16.43
N ASP A 205 -15.37 7.61 15.42
CA ASP A 205 -16.31 6.50 15.53
C ASP A 205 -15.65 5.18 15.96
N GLY A 206 -14.33 5.08 15.80
CA GLY A 206 -13.54 3.93 16.20
C GLY A 206 -12.07 4.27 16.32
N ILE A 207 -11.33 3.45 17.05
CA ILE A 207 -9.90 3.65 17.30
C ILE A 207 -9.13 2.41 16.84
N LEU A 208 -8.08 2.63 16.05
CA LEU A 208 -7.15 1.60 15.61
C LEU A 208 -5.73 1.94 16.09
N VAL A 209 -5.11 0.98 16.78
CA VAL A 209 -3.69 1.05 17.14
C VAL A 209 -2.93 0.01 16.31
N PRO A 210 -2.10 0.45 15.34
CA PRO A 210 -1.38 -0.45 14.46
C PRO A 210 -0.17 -1.10 15.13
N GLY A 211 0.46 -2.03 14.42
CA GLY A 211 1.76 -2.58 14.74
C GLY A 211 2.87 -1.53 14.74
N GLY A 212 4.02 -1.90 15.24
CA GLY A 212 5.23 -1.08 15.28
C GLY A 212 6.25 -1.65 16.24
N PHE A 213 7.47 -1.08 16.24
CA PHE A 213 8.56 -1.51 17.07
C PHE A 213 9.03 -0.38 18.02
N GLY A 214 9.57 -0.80 19.18
CA GLY A 214 10.19 0.07 20.18
C GLY A 214 9.20 0.73 21.14
N PHE A 215 9.76 1.10 22.30
CA PHE A 215 9.02 1.61 23.47
C PHE A 215 8.50 3.06 23.32
N ARG A 216 9.05 3.83 22.37
CA ARG A 216 8.64 5.23 22.20
C ARG A 216 7.16 5.31 21.82
N ALA A 217 6.44 6.16 22.53
CA ALA A 217 5.02 6.43 22.34
C ALA A 217 4.07 5.24 22.68
N SER A 218 4.53 4.25 23.46
CA SER A 218 3.66 3.19 23.98
C SER A 218 2.63 3.73 24.97
N GLU A 219 3.00 4.66 25.81
CA GLU A 219 2.08 5.25 26.81
C GLU A 219 0.93 6.01 26.15
N GLY A 220 1.19 6.77 25.08
CA GLY A 220 0.10 7.43 24.35
C GLY A 220 -0.85 6.46 23.66
N LYS A 221 -0.35 5.31 23.19
CA LYS A 221 -1.21 4.22 22.69
C LYS A 221 -2.03 3.61 23.81
N ILE A 222 -1.43 3.37 25.00
CA ILE A 222 -2.14 2.86 26.17
C ILE A 222 -3.23 3.83 26.61
N ALA A 223 -2.94 5.15 26.65
CA ALA A 223 -3.94 6.17 26.94
C ALA A 223 -5.11 6.16 25.94
N ALA A 224 -4.83 6.03 24.65
CA ALA A 224 -5.87 5.90 23.61
C ALA A 224 -6.71 4.63 23.77
N ILE A 225 -6.11 3.51 24.13
CA ILE A 225 -6.77 2.23 24.38
C ILE A 225 -7.69 2.35 25.62
N ARG A 226 -7.17 2.95 26.69
CA ARG A 226 -7.95 3.22 27.89
C ARG A 226 -9.16 4.09 27.58
N TYR A 227 -8.95 5.18 26.86
CA TYR A 227 -10.04 6.07 26.42
C TYR A 227 -11.11 5.31 25.62
N ALA A 228 -10.70 4.47 24.68
CA ALA A 228 -11.63 3.62 23.92
C ALA A 228 -12.49 2.73 24.83
N ARG A 229 -11.85 2.02 25.78
CA ARG A 229 -12.53 1.12 26.71
C ARG A 229 -13.50 1.88 27.65
N GLU A 230 -13.05 2.98 28.24
CA GLU A 230 -13.83 3.75 29.21
C GLU A 230 -15.02 4.47 28.57
N ASN A 231 -14.91 4.85 27.28
CA ASN A 231 -15.98 5.54 26.53
C ASN A 231 -16.77 4.61 25.59
N ASN A 232 -16.56 3.30 25.65
CA ASN A 232 -17.22 2.30 24.79
C ASN A 232 -17.06 2.59 23.29
N ILE A 233 -15.90 3.13 22.87
CA ILE A 233 -15.58 3.35 21.46
C ILE A 233 -15.03 2.04 20.89
N PRO A 234 -15.49 1.58 19.71
CA PRO A 234 -14.93 0.41 19.05
C PRO A 234 -13.41 0.52 18.89
N PHE A 235 -12.70 -0.54 19.29
CA PHE A 235 -11.25 -0.57 19.29
C PHE A 235 -10.72 -1.78 18.51
N PHE A 236 -9.65 -1.59 17.75
CA PHE A 236 -8.91 -2.67 17.10
C PHE A 236 -7.39 -2.47 17.26
N GLY A 237 -6.73 -3.44 17.85
CA GLY A 237 -5.28 -3.47 18.04
C GLY A 237 -4.62 -4.50 17.12
N ILE A 238 -3.62 -4.09 16.33
CA ILE A 238 -2.86 -4.97 15.45
C ILE A 238 -1.46 -5.16 16.04
N CYS A 239 -0.99 -6.42 16.21
CA CYS A 239 0.33 -6.76 16.70
C CYS A 239 0.65 -6.03 18.02
N LEU A 240 1.52 -5.01 18.02
CA LEU A 240 1.82 -4.20 19.21
C LEU A 240 0.55 -3.57 19.80
N GLY A 241 -0.41 -3.14 18.97
CA GLY A 241 -1.68 -2.57 19.47
C GLY A 241 -2.50 -3.58 20.29
N MET A 242 -2.52 -4.84 19.90
CA MET A 242 -3.13 -5.93 20.68
C MET A 242 -2.37 -6.17 22.00
N GLN A 243 -1.03 -6.20 21.95
CA GLN A 243 -0.20 -6.38 23.14
C GLN A 243 -0.43 -5.25 24.15
N LEU A 244 -0.45 -4.00 23.69
CA LEU A 244 -0.70 -2.83 24.54
C LEU A 244 -2.12 -2.78 25.09
N ALA A 245 -3.12 -3.34 24.39
CA ALA A 245 -4.47 -3.50 24.95
C ALA A 245 -4.48 -4.48 26.12
N THR A 246 -3.71 -5.55 26.04
CA THR A 246 -3.54 -6.49 27.16
C THR A 246 -2.84 -5.82 28.35
N VAL A 247 -1.81 -5.01 28.08
CA VAL A 247 -1.09 -4.23 29.11
C VAL A 247 -2.01 -3.20 29.75
N GLU A 248 -2.80 -2.46 28.97
CA GLU A 248 -3.78 -1.50 29.47
C GLU A 248 -4.77 -2.16 30.42
N PHE A 249 -5.34 -3.29 30.01
CA PHE A 249 -6.29 -4.04 30.81
C PHE A 249 -5.66 -4.52 32.14
N ALA A 250 -4.42 -5.03 32.08
CA ALA A 250 -3.71 -5.46 33.27
C ALA A 250 -3.47 -4.30 34.24
N ARG A 251 -3.09 -3.13 33.75
CA ARG A 251 -2.83 -1.94 34.60
C ARG A 251 -4.11 -1.37 35.22
N HIS A 252 -5.11 -1.12 34.39
CA HIS A 252 -6.25 -0.26 34.78
C HIS A 252 -7.51 -1.04 35.19
N VAL A 253 -7.60 -2.33 34.86
CA VAL A 253 -8.73 -3.19 35.27
C VAL A 253 -8.31 -4.19 36.35
N LEU A 254 -7.14 -4.83 36.22
CA LEU A 254 -6.66 -5.82 37.18
C LEU A 254 -5.79 -5.21 38.27
N GLY A 255 -5.35 -3.96 38.17
CA GLY A 255 -4.55 -3.26 39.18
C GLY A 255 -3.08 -3.71 39.23
N TYR A 256 -2.54 -4.26 38.15
CA TYR A 256 -1.12 -4.63 38.06
C TYR A 256 -0.28 -3.41 37.67
N GLU A 257 -0.03 -2.56 38.68
CA GLU A 257 0.76 -1.33 38.47
C GLU A 257 2.11 -1.65 37.82
N GLY A 258 2.47 -0.93 36.75
CA GLY A 258 3.72 -1.11 36.02
C GLY A 258 3.74 -2.33 35.10
N ALA A 259 2.62 -3.06 34.90
CA ALA A 259 2.56 -4.13 33.92
C ALA A 259 2.97 -3.65 32.52
N HIS A 260 3.79 -4.42 31.84
CA HIS A 260 4.26 -4.11 30.48
C HIS A 260 4.63 -5.37 29.69
N SER A 261 5.04 -5.18 28.44
CA SER A 261 5.77 -6.19 27.67
C SER A 261 7.23 -6.23 28.14
N ALA A 262 7.79 -7.43 28.37
CA ALA A 262 9.21 -7.58 28.69
C ALA A 262 10.14 -7.09 27.57
N GLU A 263 9.69 -7.09 26.31
CA GLU A 263 10.41 -6.52 25.17
C GLU A 263 10.53 -4.99 25.28
N LEU A 264 9.48 -4.31 25.76
CA LEU A 264 9.43 -2.86 25.83
C LEU A 264 9.97 -2.30 27.16
N ASP A 265 9.77 -3.03 28.24
CA ASP A 265 10.31 -2.75 29.56
C ASP A 265 10.79 -4.05 30.23
N PRO A 266 12.08 -4.39 30.08
CA PRO A 266 12.66 -5.59 30.71
C PRO A 266 12.61 -5.58 32.23
N SER A 267 12.41 -4.38 32.85
CA SER A 267 12.34 -4.21 34.30
C SER A 267 10.92 -4.28 34.86
N THR A 268 9.92 -4.51 34.06
CA THR A 268 8.50 -4.54 34.49
C THR A 268 8.29 -5.56 35.61
N PRO A 269 7.58 -5.19 36.69
CA PRO A 269 7.24 -6.14 37.77
C PRO A 269 6.22 -7.18 37.30
N TYR A 270 5.46 -6.92 36.23
CA TYR A 270 4.45 -7.79 35.68
C TYR A 270 4.62 -7.90 34.16
N PRO A 271 5.46 -8.84 33.67
CA PRO A 271 5.66 -9.07 32.24
C PRO A 271 4.44 -9.81 31.65
N ILE A 272 3.44 -9.02 31.24
CA ILE A 272 2.17 -9.57 30.69
C ILE A 272 2.40 -10.17 29.29
N ILE A 273 3.34 -9.60 28.53
CA ILE A 273 3.82 -10.11 27.26
C ILE A 273 5.28 -10.47 27.45
N ASP A 274 5.64 -11.72 27.22
CA ASP A 274 7.00 -12.22 27.41
C ASP A 274 7.29 -13.35 26.41
N LEU A 275 8.56 -13.74 26.30
CA LEU A 275 8.99 -14.89 25.53
C LEU A 275 8.42 -16.19 26.13
N LEU A 276 8.13 -17.14 25.26
CA LEU A 276 7.80 -18.49 25.73
C LEU A 276 9.00 -19.11 26.48
N PRO A 277 8.75 -19.96 27.49
CA PRO A 277 9.84 -20.58 28.25
C PRO A 277 10.91 -21.22 27.38
N GLU A 278 10.49 -21.89 26.28
CA GLU A 278 11.38 -22.57 25.34
C GLU A 278 12.21 -21.60 24.48
N GLN A 279 11.84 -20.33 24.45
CA GLN A 279 12.56 -19.29 23.68
C GLN A 279 13.57 -18.52 24.52
N LYS A 280 13.50 -18.63 25.85
CA LYS A 280 14.42 -17.91 26.76
C LYS A 280 15.85 -18.46 26.74
N ASP A 281 16.02 -19.73 26.30
CA ASP A 281 17.32 -20.41 26.25
C ASP A 281 17.94 -20.40 24.83
N ILE A 282 17.29 -19.75 23.86
CA ILE A 282 17.86 -19.60 22.51
C ILE A 282 18.76 -18.37 22.52
N GLU A 283 20.07 -18.58 22.65
CA GLU A 283 21.09 -17.55 22.39
C GLU A 283 20.97 -17.14 20.92
N ASP A 284 21.08 -15.83 20.65
CA ASP A 284 21.05 -15.26 19.31
C ASP A 284 22.03 -16.00 18.37
N LEU A 285 21.49 -16.65 17.35
CA LEU A 285 22.24 -17.27 16.27
C LEU A 285 22.59 -16.24 15.19
#